data_617ebc7658d23a1f52ee0ad5fb64434b
#
_entry.id   617ebc7658d23a1f52ee0ad5fb64434b
#
_cell.length_a   1.000
_cell.length_b   1.000
_cell.length_c   1.000
_cell.angle_alpha   90.00
_cell.angle_beta   90.00
_cell.angle_gamma   90.00
#
_symmetry.space_group_name_H-M   'P 1'
#
loop_
_entity.id
_entity.type
_entity.pdbx_description
1 polymer ?
#
loop_
_entity_poly.entity_id
_entity_poly.type
_entity_poly.pdbx_seq_one_letter_code
_entity_poly.pdbx_strand_id
1 'polypeptide(L)'
;MIEPTMPEASVAGPDDPATEAAAQLHDLLPFTVGGQTFAVFTDQVDATAEARPFARLPRAPAAVVGVVCVRGRMLTVLDAAAVLSSSNKAWAPPLPYVLVLHGDDQLGLVAESCRDTITISAQDIERPDGSAESNDGPALGTVTYAGETMVILDASRLFRRAVQRRERRRRRF
;
A
#
# COMPACT_ATOMS: atom_id res chain seq x y z
N MET A 1 61.50 29.11 -34.62
CA MET A 1 60.51 28.10 -35.07
C MET A 1 60.05 27.39 -33.82
N ILE A 2 58.98 27.92 -33.23
CA ILE A 2 58.45 27.46 -31.95
C ILE A 2 57.00 26.99 -32.24
N GLU A 3 56.77 25.68 -32.13
CA GLU A 3 55.43 25.12 -32.25
C GLU A 3 54.61 25.34 -30.97
N PRO A 4 53.34 25.73 -31.06
CA PRO A 4 52.49 25.83 -29.88
C PRO A 4 51.89 24.45 -29.59
N THR A 5 52.17 23.94 -28.39
CA THR A 5 51.54 22.80 -27.76
C THR A 5 50.05 23.09 -27.51
N MET A 6 49.17 22.33 -28.10
CA MET A 6 47.75 22.34 -27.81
C MET A 6 47.47 21.62 -26.48
N PRO A 7 46.59 22.14 -25.61
CA PRO A 7 46.14 21.40 -24.45
C PRO A 7 45.13 20.32 -24.86
N GLU A 8 45.36 19.10 -24.44
CA GLU A 8 44.42 17.97 -24.55
C GLU A 8 43.11 18.31 -23.82
N ALA A 9 42.02 18.30 -24.56
CA ALA A 9 40.70 18.32 -24.01
C ALA A 9 40.44 16.98 -23.32
N SER A 10 40.39 17.02 -22.01
CA SER A 10 39.90 15.92 -21.17
C SER A 10 38.44 15.66 -21.48
N VAL A 11 38.19 14.61 -22.24
CA VAL A 11 36.84 14.07 -22.47
C VAL A 11 36.40 13.43 -21.15
N ALA A 12 35.55 14.13 -20.42
CA ALA A 12 34.81 13.56 -19.31
C ALA A 12 33.90 12.47 -19.88
N GLY A 13 34.15 11.22 -19.48
CA GLY A 13 33.33 10.07 -19.84
C GLY A 13 31.93 10.16 -19.22
N PRO A 14 30.92 9.52 -19.82
CA PRO A 14 29.54 9.54 -19.34
C PRO A 14 29.27 8.47 -18.27
N ASP A 15 30.05 8.46 -17.19
CA ASP A 15 29.81 7.57 -16.05
C ASP A 15 29.88 8.38 -14.76
N ASP A 16 28.86 9.26 -14.60
CA ASP A 16 28.60 9.88 -13.30
C ASP A 16 27.45 9.09 -12.65
N PRO A 17 27.73 8.25 -11.64
CA PRO A 17 26.71 7.46 -10.94
C PRO A 17 25.69 8.31 -10.17
N ALA A 18 25.89 9.62 -10.15
CA ALA A 18 24.94 10.57 -9.55
C ALA A 18 23.72 10.88 -10.45
N THR A 19 23.74 10.51 -11.73
CA THR A 19 22.63 10.78 -12.67
C THR A 19 21.61 9.65 -12.75
N GLU A 20 21.90 8.46 -12.24
CA GLU A 20 20.97 7.31 -12.23
C GLU A 20 20.04 7.24 -11.02
N ALA A 21 20.14 8.13 -10.06
CA ALA A 21 19.08 8.36 -9.10
C ALA A 21 17.97 9.24 -9.72
N ALA A 22 17.62 9.03 -10.99
CA ALA A 22 16.40 9.54 -11.57
C ALA A 22 15.26 9.12 -10.64
N ALA A 23 14.64 10.09 -9.97
CA ALA A 23 13.65 9.88 -8.93
C ALA A 23 12.64 8.83 -9.41
N GLN A 24 12.74 7.61 -8.86
CA GLN A 24 11.80 6.55 -9.19
C GLN A 24 10.43 7.04 -8.73
N LEU A 25 9.56 7.37 -9.68
CA LEU A 25 8.21 7.85 -9.39
C LEU A 25 7.28 6.67 -9.19
N HIS A 26 6.38 6.83 -8.24
CA HIS A 26 5.36 5.86 -7.92
C HIS A 26 3.99 6.54 -7.91
N ASP A 27 3.04 5.89 -8.54
CA ASP A 27 1.65 6.31 -8.52
C ASP A 27 0.92 5.58 -7.39
N LEU A 28 0.36 6.36 -6.48
CA LEU A 28 -0.38 5.88 -5.32
C LEU A 28 -1.85 6.26 -5.43
N LEU A 29 -2.72 5.34 -5.00
CA LEU A 29 -4.14 5.58 -4.79
C LEU A 29 -4.41 5.77 -3.29
N PRO A 30 -4.63 7.01 -2.82
CA PRO A 30 -4.97 7.28 -1.44
C PRO A 30 -6.42 6.91 -1.13
N PHE A 31 -6.67 6.37 0.07
CA PHE A 31 -8.00 6.07 0.58
C PHE A 31 -8.05 6.19 2.10
N THR A 32 -9.24 6.39 2.65
CA THR A 32 -9.44 6.49 4.10
C THR A 32 -10.30 5.35 4.63
N VAL A 33 -9.97 4.87 5.81
CA VAL A 33 -10.78 3.93 6.58
C VAL A 33 -10.50 4.09 8.07
N GLY A 34 -11.55 4.17 8.88
CA GLY A 34 -11.42 4.33 10.33
C GLY A 34 -10.77 5.65 10.74
N GLY A 35 -10.89 6.70 9.92
CA GLY A 35 -10.28 8.01 10.16
C GLY A 35 -8.77 8.04 9.93
N GLN A 36 -8.20 7.01 9.30
CA GLN A 36 -6.79 6.95 8.89
C GLN A 36 -6.67 6.96 7.38
N THR A 37 -5.63 7.62 6.87
CA THR A 37 -5.33 7.65 5.45
C THR A 37 -4.25 6.63 5.13
N PHE A 38 -4.55 5.83 4.13
CA PHE A 38 -3.67 4.82 3.56
C PHE A 38 -3.45 5.09 2.08
N ALA A 39 -2.44 4.48 1.51
CA ALA A 39 -2.22 4.45 0.08
C ALA A 39 -1.80 3.05 -0.37
N VAL A 40 -2.18 2.67 -1.58
CA VAL A 40 -1.68 1.48 -2.28
C VAL A 40 -1.12 1.90 -3.62
N PHE A 41 -0.16 1.15 -4.15
CA PHE A 41 0.32 1.38 -5.50
C PHE A 41 -0.80 1.13 -6.51
N THR A 42 -0.91 1.98 -7.52
CA THR A 42 -2.00 1.88 -8.51
C THR A 42 -1.94 0.60 -9.32
N ASP A 43 -0.75 0.05 -9.55
CA ASP A 43 -0.54 -1.25 -10.21
C ASP A 43 -1.04 -2.45 -9.40
N GLN A 44 -1.28 -2.26 -8.10
CA GLN A 44 -1.86 -3.27 -7.21
C GLN A 44 -3.40 -3.21 -7.15
N VAL A 45 -4.04 -2.29 -7.88
CA VAL A 45 -5.50 -2.07 -7.85
C VAL A 45 -6.08 -2.25 -9.24
N ASP A 46 -6.99 -3.22 -9.38
CA ASP A 46 -7.73 -3.44 -10.64
C ASP A 46 -8.86 -2.42 -10.83
N ALA A 47 -9.52 -2.05 -9.76
CA ALA A 47 -10.66 -1.14 -9.80
C ALA A 47 -11.05 -0.61 -8.43
N THR A 48 -11.73 0.53 -8.43
CA THR A 48 -12.53 1.00 -7.29
C THR A 48 -14.01 0.79 -7.63
N ALA A 49 -14.77 0.23 -6.72
CA ALA A 49 -16.20 -0.04 -6.89
C ALA A 49 -16.99 0.48 -5.69
N GLU A 50 -18.24 0.87 -5.92
CA GLU A 50 -19.18 1.12 -4.84
C GLU A 50 -19.41 -0.16 -4.04
N ALA A 51 -19.37 -0.04 -2.72
CA ALA A 51 -19.58 -1.15 -1.83
C ALA A 51 -21.06 -1.56 -1.83
N ARG A 52 -21.29 -2.85 -2.00
CA ARG A 52 -22.58 -3.48 -1.74
C ARG A 52 -22.58 -4.07 -0.33
N PRO A 53 -23.75 -4.42 0.23
CA PRO A 53 -23.78 -5.10 1.52
C PRO A 53 -22.89 -6.34 1.52
N PHE A 54 -22.03 -6.43 2.55
CA PHE A 54 -21.10 -7.55 2.71
C PHE A 54 -21.79 -8.75 3.36
N ALA A 55 -21.57 -9.94 2.81
CA ALA A 55 -21.91 -11.17 3.49
C ALA A 55 -20.84 -11.46 4.57
N ARG A 56 -21.22 -11.36 5.83
CA ARG A 56 -20.30 -11.63 6.94
C ARG A 56 -19.94 -13.10 7.01
N LEU A 57 -18.66 -13.40 7.16
CA LEU A 57 -18.17 -14.76 7.35
C LEU A 57 -18.15 -15.13 8.83
N PRO A 58 -18.83 -16.19 9.25
CA PRO A 58 -18.76 -16.67 10.64
C PRO A 58 -17.33 -17.01 11.03
N ARG A 59 -16.89 -16.57 12.21
CA ARG A 59 -15.56 -16.85 12.75
C ARG A 59 -14.39 -16.34 11.90
N ALA A 60 -14.62 -15.39 11.00
CA ALA A 60 -13.55 -14.73 10.25
C ALA A 60 -12.60 -13.96 11.20
N PRO A 61 -11.35 -13.73 10.80
CA PRO A 61 -10.48 -12.79 11.50
C PRO A 61 -11.11 -11.40 11.57
N ALA A 62 -10.77 -10.63 12.62
CA ALA A 62 -11.35 -9.29 12.82
C ALA A 62 -11.08 -8.33 11.66
N ALA A 63 -9.97 -8.55 10.92
CA ALA A 63 -9.62 -7.75 9.75
C ALA A 63 -10.44 -8.12 8.50
N VAL A 64 -11.17 -9.25 8.51
CA VAL A 64 -12.04 -9.64 7.40
C VAL A 64 -13.44 -9.06 7.64
N VAL A 65 -13.81 -8.12 6.81
CA VAL A 65 -15.14 -7.48 6.83
C VAL A 65 -16.22 -8.44 6.39
N GLY A 66 -15.95 -9.20 5.34
CA GLY A 66 -16.88 -10.14 4.75
C GLY A 66 -16.53 -10.46 3.31
N VAL A 67 -17.52 -10.92 2.58
CA VAL A 67 -17.42 -11.23 1.15
C VAL A 67 -18.42 -10.37 0.38
N VAL A 68 -18.02 -9.88 -0.78
CA VAL A 68 -18.85 -9.08 -1.67
C VAL A 68 -18.67 -9.56 -3.13
N CYS A 69 -19.71 -9.44 -3.92
CA CYS A 69 -19.62 -9.67 -5.37
C CYS A 69 -19.43 -8.34 -6.10
N VAL A 70 -18.29 -8.17 -6.77
CA VAL A 70 -17.99 -7.01 -7.60
C VAL A 70 -17.76 -7.49 -9.04
N ARG A 71 -18.56 -7.00 -9.98
CA ARG A 71 -18.48 -7.37 -11.41
C ARG A 71 -18.40 -8.88 -11.67
N GLY A 72 -19.18 -9.66 -10.90
CA GLY A 72 -19.22 -11.13 -11.03
C GLY A 72 -18.10 -11.88 -10.31
N ARG A 73 -17.16 -11.18 -9.69
CA ARG A 73 -16.07 -11.79 -8.88
C ARG A 73 -16.43 -11.71 -7.40
N MET A 74 -16.27 -12.82 -6.68
CA MET A 74 -16.43 -12.86 -5.23
C MET A 74 -15.13 -12.40 -4.58
N LEU A 75 -15.17 -11.33 -3.81
CA LEU A 75 -14.01 -10.77 -3.15
C LEU A 75 -14.09 -10.95 -1.63
N THR A 76 -13.02 -11.39 -1.01
CA THR A 76 -12.82 -11.29 0.44
C THR A 76 -12.34 -9.87 0.76
N VAL A 77 -13.10 -9.14 1.57
CA VAL A 77 -12.84 -7.74 1.84
C VAL A 77 -12.20 -7.57 3.21
N LEU A 78 -11.11 -6.83 3.24
CA LEU A 78 -10.29 -6.55 4.41
C LEU A 78 -10.43 -5.09 4.84
N ASP A 79 -10.29 -4.86 6.15
CA ASP A 79 -10.11 -3.55 6.76
C ASP A 79 -8.61 -3.33 7.00
N ALA A 80 -8.01 -2.39 6.27
CA ALA A 80 -6.60 -2.05 6.39
C ALA A 80 -6.22 -1.58 7.79
N ALA A 81 -7.05 -0.77 8.43
CA ALA A 81 -6.82 -0.30 9.79
C ALA A 81 -6.80 -1.46 10.78
N ALA A 82 -7.72 -2.44 10.66
CA ALA A 82 -7.74 -3.62 11.51
C ALA A 82 -6.60 -4.60 11.23
N VAL A 83 -6.07 -4.64 10.00
CA VAL A 83 -4.87 -5.44 9.69
C VAL A 83 -3.64 -4.89 10.40
N LEU A 84 -3.47 -3.56 10.41
CA LEU A 84 -2.29 -2.89 10.99
C LEU A 84 -2.41 -2.75 12.50
N SER A 85 -3.53 -2.28 13.00
CA SER A 85 -3.75 -2.07 14.42
C SER A 85 -4.23 -3.32 15.13
N SER A 86 -3.89 -3.43 16.41
CA SER A 86 -4.46 -4.45 17.30
C SER A 86 -5.85 -4.09 17.78
N SER A 87 -6.34 -2.90 17.44
CA SER A 87 -7.62 -2.39 17.88
C SER A 87 -8.76 -3.08 17.12
N ASN A 88 -9.66 -3.63 17.89
CA ASN A 88 -10.89 -4.27 17.39
C ASN A 88 -11.97 -3.19 17.20
N LYS A 89 -11.61 -2.03 16.66
CA LYS A 89 -12.57 -0.95 16.43
C LYS A 89 -13.49 -1.39 15.30
N ALA A 90 -14.70 -1.79 15.67
CA ALA A 90 -15.72 -2.09 14.69
C ALA A 90 -16.04 -0.80 13.92
N TRP A 91 -15.81 -0.82 12.62
CA TRP A 91 -16.25 0.25 11.75
C TRP A 91 -17.79 0.20 11.62
N ALA A 92 -18.40 1.37 11.49
CA ALA A 92 -19.85 1.48 11.29
C ALA A 92 -20.15 1.47 9.78
N PRO A 93 -21.05 0.59 9.30
CA PRO A 93 -21.54 0.67 7.92
C PRO A 93 -22.40 1.94 7.70
N PRO A 94 -22.54 2.42 6.46
CA PRO A 94 -22.02 1.82 5.24
C PRO A 94 -20.65 2.37 4.86
N LEU A 95 -19.71 1.49 4.44
CA LEU A 95 -18.50 1.91 3.77
C LEU A 95 -18.80 2.00 2.26
N PRO A 96 -18.61 3.17 1.64
CA PRO A 96 -19.10 3.40 0.28
C PRO A 96 -18.28 2.72 -0.81
N TYR A 97 -17.02 2.33 -0.53
CA TYR A 97 -16.11 1.85 -1.57
C TYR A 97 -15.40 0.56 -1.20
N VAL A 98 -15.05 -0.21 -2.25
CA VAL A 98 -14.15 -1.35 -2.22
C VAL A 98 -13.08 -1.16 -3.29
N LEU A 99 -11.81 -1.15 -2.89
CA LEU A 99 -10.69 -1.25 -3.80
C LEU A 99 -10.50 -2.73 -4.14
N VAL A 100 -10.64 -3.10 -5.39
CA VAL A 100 -10.40 -4.45 -5.89
C VAL A 100 -8.91 -4.60 -6.13
N LEU A 101 -8.26 -5.48 -5.40
CA LEU A 101 -6.83 -5.67 -5.52
C LEU A 101 -6.50 -6.57 -6.72
N HIS A 102 -5.38 -6.25 -7.38
CA HIS A 102 -4.83 -7.06 -8.46
C HIS A 102 -4.35 -8.41 -7.93
N GLY A 103 -4.55 -9.47 -8.71
CA GLY A 103 -4.07 -10.82 -8.42
C GLY A 103 -5.18 -11.86 -8.29
N ASP A 104 -4.73 -13.10 -8.05
CA ASP A 104 -5.62 -14.28 -8.02
C ASP A 104 -6.33 -14.46 -6.66
N ASP A 105 -5.92 -13.73 -5.63
CA ASP A 105 -6.42 -13.91 -4.26
C ASP A 105 -7.85 -13.40 -4.04
N GLN A 106 -8.46 -12.75 -5.04
CA GLN A 106 -9.81 -12.20 -4.97
C GLN A 106 -10.02 -11.36 -3.70
N LEU A 107 -9.12 -10.41 -3.49
CA LEU A 107 -9.12 -9.55 -2.34
C LEU A 107 -9.62 -8.14 -2.66
N GLY A 108 -10.19 -7.49 -1.66
CA GLY A 108 -10.54 -6.08 -1.70
C GLY A 108 -10.26 -5.40 -0.37
N LEU A 109 -10.11 -4.08 -0.41
CA LEU A 109 -10.01 -3.24 0.78
C LEU A 109 -11.26 -2.37 0.89
N VAL A 110 -11.82 -2.25 2.08
CA VAL A 110 -12.87 -1.26 2.33
C VAL A 110 -12.28 0.14 2.38
N ALA A 111 -13.03 1.12 1.92
CA ALA A 111 -12.69 2.53 2.05
C ALA A 111 -13.94 3.39 2.32
N GLU A 112 -13.76 4.41 3.17
CA GLU A 112 -14.75 5.47 3.41
C GLU A 112 -14.72 6.49 2.27
N SER A 113 -13.52 6.75 1.76
CA SER A 113 -13.30 7.59 0.58
C SER A 113 -12.08 7.11 -0.20
N CYS A 114 -12.11 7.33 -1.50
CA CYS A 114 -10.96 7.18 -2.39
C CYS A 114 -10.69 8.53 -3.03
N ARG A 115 -9.41 8.86 -3.19
CA ARG A 115 -8.98 10.12 -3.82
C ARG A 115 -8.38 9.83 -5.19
N ASP A 116 -8.10 10.90 -5.92
CA ASP A 116 -7.36 10.80 -7.17
C ASP A 116 -5.94 10.27 -6.92
N THR A 117 -5.40 9.59 -7.92
CA THR A 117 -4.02 9.10 -7.90
C THR A 117 -3.04 10.25 -7.72
N ILE A 118 -2.06 10.03 -6.85
CA ILE A 118 -0.95 10.96 -6.64
C ILE A 118 0.35 10.31 -7.07
N THR A 119 1.25 11.10 -7.64
CA THR A 119 2.60 10.66 -8.00
C THR A 119 3.59 11.17 -6.96
N ILE A 120 4.40 10.28 -6.40
CA ILE A 120 5.43 10.59 -5.41
C ILE A 120 6.79 10.06 -5.85
N SER A 121 7.87 10.62 -5.29
CA SER A 121 9.20 10.06 -5.43
C SER A 121 9.44 8.92 -4.43
N ALA A 122 10.17 7.88 -4.83
CA ALA A 122 10.59 6.81 -3.92
C ALA A 122 11.38 7.34 -2.71
N GLN A 123 12.01 8.51 -2.86
CA GLN A 123 12.77 9.18 -1.79
C GLN A 123 11.87 9.79 -0.71
N ASP A 124 10.61 10.10 -1.05
CA ASP A 124 9.64 10.68 -0.11
C ASP A 124 9.00 9.62 0.79
N ILE A 125 9.30 8.34 0.54
CA ILE A 125 8.79 7.22 1.33
C ILE A 125 9.70 7.03 2.55
N GLU A 126 9.19 7.41 3.71
CA GLU A 126 9.82 7.14 5.00
C GLU A 126 9.58 5.67 5.38
N ARG A 127 10.63 4.87 5.36
CA ARG A 127 10.56 3.47 5.80
C ARG A 127 10.75 3.38 7.30
N PRO A 128 10.01 2.51 8.01
CA PRO A 128 10.22 2.31 9.43
C PRO A 128 11.63 1.78 9.69
N ASP A 129 12.36 2.45 10.60
CA ASP A 129 13.71 2.08 10.96
C ASP A 129 13.82 0.63 11.46
N GLY A 130 14.57 -0.17 10.75
CA GLY A 130 15.56 -1.17 11.20
C GLY A 130 15.14 -2.33 12.08
N SER A 131 13.91 -2.62 12.42
CA SER A 131 13.60 -3.89 13.07
C SER A 131 13.24 -4.96 12.01
N ALA A 132 13.92 -6.11 12.08
CA ALA A 132 13.69 -7.23 11.17
C ALA A 132 12.21 -7.70 11.13
N GLU A 133 11.43 -7.40 12.16
CA GLU A 133 9.99 -7.63 12.21
C GLU A 133 9.18 -6.63 11.37
N SER A 134 9.72 -5.44 11.08
CA SER A 134 9.07 -4.39 10.27
C SER A 134 9.09 -4.73 8.78
N ASN A 135 10.02 -5.55 8.33
CA ASN A 135 10.21 -5.83 6.90
C ASN A 135 9.21 -6.87 6.32
N ASP A 136 8.50 -7.62 7.17
CA ASP A 136 7.48 -8.61 6.75
C ASP A 136 6.04 -8.11 7.00
N GLY A 137 5.90 -6.86 7.43
CA GLY A 137 4.60 -6.21 7.64
C GLY A 137 3.94 -5.75 6.34
N PRO A 138 2.60 -5.54 6.34
CA PRO A 138 1.90 -5.00 5.17
C PRO A 138 2.14 -3.51 4.96
N ALA A 139 2.65 -2.77 5.94
CA ALA A 139 3.04 -1.37 5.79
C ALA A 139 4.46 -1.31 5.23
N LEU A 140 4.64 -0.66 4.10
CA LEU A 140 5.93 -0.44 3.45
C LEU A 140 6.65 0.80 3.99
N GLY A 141 5.89 1.77 4.44
CA GLY A 141 6.38 3.04 4.94
C GLY A 141 5.27 4.06 5.06
N THR A 142 5.67 5.30 5.29
CA THR A 142 4.77 6.45 5.30
C THR A 142 5.22 7.48 4.27
N VAL A 143 4.30 8.29 3.79
CA VAL A 143 4.59 9.43 2.94
C VAL A 143 3.73 10.60 3.39
N THR A 144 4.30 11.80 3.37
CA THR A 144 3.56 13.04 3.62
C THR A 144 3.34 13.77 2.30
N TYR A 145 2.08 13.93 1.91
CA TYR A 145 1.68 14.63 0.69
C TYR A 145 0.64 15.71 1.02
N ALA A 146 0.87 16.92 0.56
CA ALA A 146 0.00 18.07 0.83
C ALA A 146 -0.33 18.29 2.32
N GLY A 147 0.63 17.99 3.22
CA GLY A 147 0.47 18.15 4.67
C GLY A 147 -0.26 17.00 5.37
N GLU A 148 -0.62 15.95 4.65
CA GLU A 148 -1.25 14.77 5.22
C GLU A 148 -0.31 13.56 5.14
N THR A 149 -0.13 12.86 6.27
CA THR A 149 0.68 11.64 6.34
C THR A 149 -0.21 10.42 6.09
N MET A 150 0.21 9.57 5.17
CA MET A 150 -0.49 8.33 4.82
C MET A 150 0.44 7.13 4.91
N VAL A 151 -0.11 5.97 5.27
CA VAL A 151 0.61 4.71 5.34
C VAL A 151 0.51 3.99 4.01
N ILE A 152 1.67 3.67 3.40
CA ILE A 152 1.72 2.91 2.15
C ILE A 152 1.63 1.42 2.47
N LEU A 153 0.71 0.73 1.80
CA LEU A 153 0.43 -0.68 2.02
C LEU A 153 0.92 -1.53 0.83
N ASP A 154 1.43 -2.70 1.16
CA ASP A 154 1.66 -3.77 0.20
C ASP A 154 0.44 -4.71 0.19
N ALA A 155 -0.34 -4.64 -0.87
CA ALA A 155 -1.56 -5.42 -1.03
C ALA A 155 -1.29 -6.93 -0.92
N SER A 156 -0.15 -7.41 -1.42
CA SER A 156 0.20 -8.83 -1.39
C SER A 156 0.46 -9.37 0.02
N ARG A 157 0.86 -8.50 0.95
CA ARG A 157 1.16 -8.88 2.35
C ARG A 157 -0.05 -8.75 3.28
N LEU A 158 -1.06 -7.99 2.88
CA LEU A 158 -2.24 -7.73 3.72
C LEU A 158 -2.98 -9.02 4.11
N PHE A 159 -3.23 -9.91 3.14
CA PHE A 159 -3.96 -11.15 3.40
C PHE A 159 -3.19 -12.08 4.33
N ARG A 160 -1.90 -12.29 4.08
CA ARG A 160 -1.06 -13.12 4.96
C ARG A 160 -1.10 -12.62 6.39
N ARG A 161 -1.01 -11.31 6.61
CA ARG A 161 -1.07 -10.71 7.95
C ARG A 161 -2.44 -10.87 8.61
N ALA A 162 -3.52 -10.72 7.85
CA ALA A 162 -4.88 -10.90 8.35
C ALA A 162 -5.13 -12.32 8.86
N VAL A 163 -4.59 -13.35 8.17
CA VAL A 163 -4.76 -14.77 8.52
C VAL A 163 -3.83 -15.21 9.65
N GLN A 164 -2.55 -14.82 9.62
CA GLN A 164 -1.55 -15.23 10.63
C GLN A 164 -1.89 -14.76 12.05
N ARG A 165 -2.58 -13.65 12.21
CA ARG A 165 -3.05 -13.16 13.52
C ARG A 165 -3.98 -14.13 14.23
N ARG A 166 -4.72 -14.97 13.49
CA ARG A 166 -5.61 -15.98 14.06
C ARG A 166 -4.86 -17.14 14.70
N GLU A 167 -3.75 -17.57 14.11
CA GLU A 167 -2.98 -18.72 14.61
C GLU A 167 -2.23 -18.42 15.90
N ARG A 168 -1.68 -17.21 16.04
CA ARG A 168 -1.00 -16.79 17.28
C ARG A 168 -1.95 -16.70 18.49
N ARG A 169 -3.24 -16.38 18.30
CA ARG A 169 -4.25 -16.39 19.36
C ARG A 169 -4.65 -17.80 19.80
N ARG A 170 -4.65 -18.77 18.88
CA ARG A 170 -4.99 -20.17 19.19
C ARG A 170 -3.91 -20.92 19.98
N ARG A 171 -2.65 -20.48 19.90
CA ARG A 171 -1.52 -21.11 20.61
C ARG A 171 -1.33 -20.63 22.06
N ARG A 172 -2.17 -19.73 22.55
CA ARG A 172 -2.10 -19.19 23.92
C ARG A 172 -3.15 -19.77 24.88
N PHE A 173 -3.79 -20.87 24.49
CA PHE A 173 -4.69 -21.66 25.35
C PHE A 173 -4.20 -23.10 25.43
#